data_7cad356b9765ec1c71a0eb3d67e734dc
#
_entry.id   7cad356b9765ec1c71a0eb3d67e734dc
#
_cell.length_a   1.000
_cell.length_b   1.000
_cell.length_c   1.000
_cell.angle_alpha   90.00
_cell.angle_beta   90.00
_cell.angle_gamma   90.00
#
_symmetry.space_group_name_H-M   'P 1'
#
loop_
_entity.id
_entity.type
_entity.pdbx_description
1 polymer ?
#
loop_
_entity_poly.entity_id
_entity_poly.type
_entity_poly.pdbx_seq_one_letter_code
_entity_poly.pdbx_strand_id
1 'polypeptide(L)'
;VTEDEHQSIIGKLNAELAERLPKDESSDKQEEPQITGIKGVDAQGNEVDLDLESFGSPVVTIGGAEAVSELRFESIGPVIGKELKEKTFSAILFVLGAIVLYIAWAFRGVSKPVASWKYGIIATIALAHDVIIPTGVFVVLGKVYGVEVDILFVTALLTILGYSVNDTIVVFDKTRENLSRDHRKHDFDWIVNKSVNETMRRSLFTSLTTFLVLLAVYIFGGDSIKNFILALMIGVVVGTYSSIFLASPLLVFWEKFSKR
;
A
#
# COMPACT_ATOMS: atom_id res chain seq x y z
N VAL A 1 -15.19 14.27 -10.05
CA VAL A 1 -16.55 14.04 -10.58
C VAL A 1 -17.34 13.43 -9.44
N THR A 2 -18.51 13.99 -9.12
CA THR A 2 -19.42 13.42 -8.13
C THR A 2 -20.22 12.28 -8.76
N GLU A 3 -20.78 11.39 -7.93
CA GLU A 3 -21.59 10.27 -8.41
C GLU A 3 -22.77 10.76 -9.28
N ASP A 4 -23.41 11.88 -8.88
CA ASP A 4 -24.48 12.52 -9.64
C ASP A 4 -24.03 13.06 -11.01
N GLU A 5 -22.84 13.65 -11.09
CA GLU A 5 -22.24 14.10 -12.35
C GLU A 5 -21.91 12.93 -13.26
N HIS A 6 -21.39 11.84 -12.71
CA HIS A 6 -21.07 10.63 -13.43
C HIS A 6 -22.32 9.96 -14.02
N GLN A 7 -23.37 9.78 -13.22
CA GLN A 7 -24.65 9.23 -13.68
C GLN A 7 -25.29 10.14 -14.75
N SER A 8 -25.15 11.45 -14.62
CA SER A 8 -25.60 12.41 -15.64
C SER A 8 -24.85 12.24 -16.98
N ILE A 9 -23.55 11.96 -16.93
CA ILE A 9 -22.72 11.74 -18.13
C ILE A 9 -23.11 10.42 -18.82
N ILE A 10 -23.27 9.34 -18.06
CA ILE A 10 -23.72 8.04 -18.61
C ILE A 10 -25.12 8.18 -19.24
N GLY A 11 -26.04 8.86 -18.57
CA GLY A 11 -27.38 9.10 -19.10
C GLY A 11 -27.36 9.89 -20.42
N LYS A 12 -26.53 10.93 -20.55
CA LYS A 12 -26.36 11.71 -21.79
C LYS A 12 -25.74 10.87 -22.90
N LEU A 13 -24.73 10.06 -22.58
CA LEU A 13 -24.04 9.20 -23.55
C LEU A 13 -24.99 8.17 -24.13
N ASN A 14 -25.77 7.51 -23.28
CA ASN A 14 -26.76 6.53 -23.69
C ASN A 14 -27.89 7.16 -24.52
N ALA A 15 -28.34 8.38 -24.18
CA ALA A 15 -29.33 9.11 -24.98
C ALA A 15 -28.78 9.47 -26.37
N GLU A 16 -27.52 9.89 -26.45
CA GLU A 16 -26.89 10.23 -27.74
C GLU A 16 -26.64 8.99 -28.61
N LEU A 17 -26.29 7.84 -27.99
CA LEU A 17 -26.16 6.56 -28.68
C LEU A 17 -27.51 6.07 -29.18
N ALA A 18 -28.58 6.20 -28.39
CA ALA A 18 -29.94 5.84 -28.81
C ALA A 18 -30.44 6.66 -30.03
N GLU A 19 -29.99 7.90 -30.16
CA GLU A 19 -30.33 8.77 -31.33
C GLU A 19 -29.55 8.40 -32.59
N ARG A 20 -28.35 7.86 -32.43
CA ARG A 20 -27.44 7.51 -33.56
C ARG A 20 -27.62 6.10 -34.09
N LEU A 21 -28.26 5.20 -33.33
CA LEU A 21 -28.54 3.83 -33.78
C LEU A 21 -29.72 3.83 -34.76
N PRO A 22 -29.65 3.07 -35.88
CA PRO A 22 -30.77 2.95 -36.82
C PRO A 22 -31.93 2.27 -36.11
N LYS A 23 -33.11 2.91 -36.17
CA LYS A 23 -34.36 2.33 -35.69
C LYS A 23 -34.71 1.18 -36.63
N ASP A 24 -34.46 -0.05 -36.19
CA ASP A 24 -34.97 -1.22 -36.89
C ASP A 24 -36.51 -1.29 -36.73
N GLU A 25 -37.21 -1.10 -37.78
CA GLU A 25 -38.70 -1.09 -37.84
C GLU A 25 -39.31 -2.49 -37.77
N SER A 26 -38.63 -3.51 -37.24
CA SER A 26 -39.14 -4.88 -37.18
C SER A 26 -38.92 -5.52 -35.79
N SER A 27 -39.72 -5.10 -34.82
CA SER A 27 -39.95 -5.95 -33.65
C SER A 27 -41.41 -5.88 -33.21
N ASP A 28 -42.17 -6.72 -33.84
CA ASP A 28 -43.45 -7.21 -33.30
C ASP A 28 -43.11 -8.04 -32.04
N LYS A 29 -43.66 -7.60 -30.91
CA LYS A 29 -43.85 -8.34 -29.66
C LYS A 29 -42.81 -9.42 -29.32
N GLN A 30 -41.73 -9.04 -28.66
CA GLN A 30 -41.02 -9.94 -27.74
C GLN A 30 -41.22 -9.42 -26.32
N GLU A 31 -41.85 -10.24 -25.49
CA GLU A 31 -41.92 -10.09 -24.05
C GLU A 31 -40.49 -9.92 -23.51
N GLU A 32 -40.26 -8.83 -22.80
CA GLU A 32 -39.01 -8.65 -22.05
C GLU A 32 -38.81 -9.86 -21.15
N PRO A 33 -37.66 -10.54 -21.20
CA PRO A 33 -37.37 -11.56 -20.20
C PRO A 33 -37.15 -10.83 -18.88
N GLN A 34 -38.18 -10.75 -18.05
CA GLN A 34 -38.02 -10.41 -16.65
C GLN A 34 -37.14 -11.47 -16.02
N ILE A 35 -35.89 -11.12 -15.77
CA ILE A 35 -35.02 -11.93 -14.91
C ILE A 35 -35.52 -11.74 -13.49
N THR A 36 -36.56 -12.48 -13.13
CA THR A 36 -37.05 -12.55 -11.77
C THR A 36 -36.14 -13.48 -10.98
N GLY A 37 -35.26 -12.89 -10.15
CA GLY A 37 -34.59 -13.58 -9.06
C GLY A 37 -33.49 -14.56 -9.46
N ILE A 38 -32.25 -14.20 -9.14
CA ILE A 38 -31.17 -15.20 -9.03
C ILE A 38 -31.28 -15.79 -7.63
N LYS A 39 -31.53 -17.10 -7.56
CA LYS A 39 -31.52 -17.83 -6.29
C LYS A 39 -30.06 -18.07 -5.87
N GLY A 40 -29.63 -17.47 -4.78
CA GLY A 40 -28.39 -17.79 -4.08
C GLY A 40 -28.62 -18.81 -2.96
N VAL A 41 -27.57 -19.44 -2.47
CA VAL A 41 -27.60 -20.31 -1.29
C VAL A 41 -26.76 -19.64 -0.19
N ASP A 42 -27.36 -19.46 0.99
CA ASP A 42 -26.61 -18.88 2.14
C ASP A 42 -25.58 -19.89 2.70
N ALA A 43 -24.75 -19.43 3.63
CA ALA A 43 -23.70 -20.25 4.27
C ALA A 43 -24.26 -21.45 5.06
N GLN A 44 -25.59 -21.53 5.23
CA GLN A 44 -26.31 -22.61 5.93
C GLN A 44 -27.09 -23.52 4.96
N GLY A 45 -27.00 -23.27 3.64
CA GLY A 45 -27.59 -24.11 2.63
C GLY A 45 -29.05 -23.78 2.28
N ASN A 46 -29.59 -22.63 2.73
CA ASN A 46 -30.95 -22.20 2.41
C ASN A 46 -30.97 -21.37 1.13
N GLU A 47 -32.01 -21.55 0.28
CA GLU A 47 -32.22 -20.71 -0.89
C GLU A 47 -32.62 -19.28 -0.44
N VAL A 48 -31.87 -18.25 -0.90
CA VAL A 48 -32.17 -16.85 -0.67
C VAL A 48 -32.41 -16.19 -2.02
N ASP A 49 -33.53 -15.50 -2.17
CA ASP A 49 -33.77 -14.63 -3.32
C ASP A 49 -32.86 -13.42 -3.24
N LEU A 50 -31.90 -13.29 -4.17
CA LEU A 50 -31.05 -12.11 -4.30
C LEU A 50 -31.80 -11.03 -5.08
N ASP A 51 -32.13 -9.96 -4.38
CA ASP A 51 -32.70 -8.77 -4.97
C ASP A 51 -31.65 -8.03 -5.80
N LEU A 52 -31.75 -8.13 -7.13
CA LEU A 52 -30.83 -7.50 -8.07
C LEU A 52 -30.90 -5.97 -8.05
N GLU A 53 -31.97 -5.38 -7.51
CA GLU A 53 -32.08 -3.93 -7.35
C GLU A 53 -31.09 -3.38 -6.32
N SER A 54 -30.58 -4.22 -5.41
CA SER A 54 -29.59 -3.80 -4.41
C SER A 54 -28.15 -3.77 -4.94
N PHE A 55 -27.88 -4.32 -6.12
CA PHE A 55 -26.57 -4.32 -6.79
C PHE A 55 -26.54 -3.31 -7.96
N GLY A 56 -27.14 -2.14 -7.74
CA GLY A 56 -27.38 -1.14 -8.74
C GLY A 56 -26.19 -0.76 -9.61
N SER A 57 -26.21 -1.26 -10.84
CA SER A 57 -25.68 -0.53 -11.99
C SER A 57 -26.82 -0.44 -13.00
N PRO A 58 -27.23 0.74 -13.45
CA PRO A 58 -28.24 0.86 -14.49
C PRO A 58 -27.65 0.34 -15.81
N VAL A 59 -27.99 -0.88 -16.17
CA VAL A 59 -27.72 -1.40 -17.51
C VAL A 59 -28.80 -0.83 -18.45
N VAL A 60 -28.39 0.07 -19.33
CA VAL A 60 -29.29 0.58 -20.38
C VAL A 60 -29.16 -0.31 -21.61
N THR A 61 -30.22 -1.05 -21.92
CA THR A 61 -30.32 -1.91 -23.11
C THR A 61 -30.97 -1.12 -24.24
N ILE A 62 -30.30 -0.99 -25.37
CA ILE A 62 -30.84 -0.39 -26.59
C ILE A 62 -30.88 -1.46 -27.66
N GLY A 63 -32.10 -1.77 -28.15
CA GLY A 63 -32.28 -2.76 -29.22
C GLY A 63 -31.81 -4.19 -28.87
N GLY A 64 -31.85 -4.58 -27.57
CA GLY A 64 -31.46 -5.92 -27.11
C GLY A 64 -29.93 -6.10 -26.94
N ALA A 65 -29.12 -5.04 -27.15
CA ALA A 65 -27.69 -5.05 -26.89
C ALA A 65 -27.33 -4.07 -25.75
N GLU A 66 -26.38 -4.45 -24.89
CA GLU A 66 -25.81 -3.55 -23.90
C GLU A 66 -25.06 -2.43 -24.63
N ALA A 67 -25.58 -1.20 -24.54
CA ALA A 67 -24.96 -0.05 -25.19
C ALA A 67 -23.76 0.50 -24.41
N VAL A 68 -23.89 0.61 -23.10
CA VAL A 68 -22.81 1.00 -22.18
C VAL A 68 -23.04 0.28 -20.85
N SER A 69 -22.05 -0.49 -20.40
CA SER A 69 -22.00 -1.06 -19.07
C SER A 69 -20.93 -0.37 -18.26
N GLU A 70 -21.26 0.06 -17.05
CA GLU A 70 -20.27 0.55 -16.10
C GLU A 70 -19.53 -0.64 -15.50
N LEU A 71 -18.25 -0.81 -15.85
CA LEU A 71 -17.42 -1.89 -15.31
C LEU A 71 -17.02 -1.64 -13.85
N ARG A 72 -16.77 -0.39 -13.48
CA ARG A 72 -16.46 0.02 -12.11
C ARG A 72 -16.43 1.54 -11.99
N PHE A 73 -17.13 2.06 -10.99
CA PHE A 73 -17.01 3.46 -10.57
C PHE A 73 -16.74 3.52 -9.07
N GLU A 74 -15.60 4.06 -8.68
CA GLU A 74 -15.26 4.32 -7.29
C GLU A 74 -15.10 5.82 -7.09
N SER A 75 -16.07 6.44 -6.42
CA SER A 75 -15.97 7.83 -6.00
C SER A 75 -15.77 7.92 -4.49
N ILE A 76 -14.65 8.50 -4.07
CA ILE A 76 -14.40 8.81 -2.67
C ILE A 76 -14.97 10.20 -2.40
N GLY A 77 -16.16 10.27 -1.82
CA GLY A 77 -16.77 11.54 -1.41
C GLY A 77 -15.92 12.30 -0.37
N PRO A 78 -16.11 13.62 -0.22
CA PRO A 78 -15.30 14.45 0.69
C PRO A 78 -15.32 13.98 2.15
N VAL A 79 -16.40 13.36 2.60
CA VAL A 79 -16.54 12.81 3.96
C VAL A 79 -15.66 11.59 4.14
N ILE A 80 -15.66 10.65 3.17
CA ILE A 80 -14.84 9.45 3.19
C ILE A 80 -13.36 9.82 3.08
N GLY A 81 -13.02 10.79 2.24
CA GLY A 81 -11.64 11.28 2.12
C GLY A 81 -11.11 11.90 3.42
N LYS A 82 -11.94 12.62 4.18
CA LYS A 82 -11.55 13.17 5.48
C LYS A 82 -11.37 12.06 6.52
N GLU A 83 -12.30 11.13 6.61
CA GLU A 83 -12.24 9.99 7.52
C GLU A 83 -11.03 9.09 7.22
N LEU A 84 -10.76 8.83 5.94
CA LEU A 84 -9.58 8.08 5.49
C LEU A 84 -8.29 8.77 5.95
N LYS A 85 -8.17 10.09 5.76
CA LYS A 85 -7.01 10.87 6.17
C LYS A 85 -6.77 10.81 7.68
N GLU A 86 -7.81 11.00 8.48
CA GLU A 86 -7.71 10.99 9.96
C GLU A 86 -7.35 9.59 10.49
N LYS A 87 -8.01 8.55 9.97
CA LYS A 87 -7.73 7.15 10.37
C LYS A 87 -6.35 6.69 9.90
N THR A 88 -5.92 7.08 8.70
CA THR A 88 -4.58 6.77 8.19
C THR A 88 -3.49 7.36 9.07
N PHE A 89 -3.60 8.65 9.39
CA PHE A 89 -2.62 9.32 10.25
C PHE A 89 -2.53 8.65 11.62
N SER A 90 -3.69 8.35 12.22
CA SER A 90 -3.76 7.66 13.51
C SER A 90 -3.17 6.24 13.45
N ALA A 91 -3.44 5.50 12.37
CA ALA A 91 -2.90 4.16 12.17
C ALA A 91 -1.38 4.18 12.03
N ILE A 92 -0.83 5.08 11.21
CA ILE A 92 0.62 5.24 11.04
C ILE A 92 1.28 5.59 12.37
N LEU A 93 0.72 6.55 13.12
CA LEU A 93 1.27 6.95 14.42
C LEU A 93 1.24 5.82 15.44
N PHE A 94 0.13 5.05 15.48
CA PHE A 94 0.01 3.88 16.34
C PHE A 94 1.05 2.80 15.98
N VAL A 95 1.20 2.47 14.70
CA VAL A 95 2.17 1.47 14.23
C VAL A 95 3.61 1.91 14.53
N LEU A 96 3.96 3.17 14.27
CA LEU A 96 5.29 3.72 14.61
C LEU A 96 5.55 3.64 16.12
N GLY A 97 4.58 4.02 16.94
CA GLY A 97 4.69 3.90 18.40
C GLY A 97 4.88 2.45 18.87
N ALA A 98 4.11 1.52 18.32
CA ALA A 98 4.24 0.10 18.63
C ALA A 98 5.61 -0.46 18.22
N ILE A 99 6.13 -0.06 17.06
CA ILE A 99 7.47 -0.45 16.58
C ILE A 99 8.56 0.10 17.49
N VAL A 100 8.47 1.36 17.91
CA VAL A 100 9.44 1.94 18.86
C VAL A 100 9.46 1.17 20.16
N LEU A 101 8.29 0.89 20.72
CA LEU A 101 8.18 0.12 21.96
C LEU A 101 8.72 -1.31 21.79
N TYR A 102 8.39 -1.96 20.67
CA TYR A 102 8.90 -3.29 20.37
C TYR A 102 10.43 -3.30 20.25
N ILE A 103 11.03 -2.38 19.51
CA ILE A 103 12.48 -2.27 19.36
C ILE A 103 13.14 -1.96 20.71
N ALA A 104 12.62 -1.00 21.47
CA ALA A 104 13.14 -0.68 22.79
C ALA A 104 13.11 -1.89 23.73
N TRP A 105 12.04 -2.69 23.68
CA TRP A 105 11.91 -3.93 24.43
C TRP A 105 12.85 -5.02 23.93
N ALA A 106 12.93 -5.26 22.63
CA ALA A 106 13.78 -6.26 22.03
C ALA A 106 15.28 -6.01 22.29
N PHE A 107 15.69 -4.74 22.31
CA PHE A 107 17.07 -4.32 22.51
C PHE A 107 17.42 -3.94 23.96
N ARG A 108 16.53 -4.18 24.96
CA ARG A 108 16.70 -3.77 26.35
C ARG A 108 17.96 -4.32 27.05
N GLY A 109 18.57 -5.39 26.54
CA GLY A 109 19.74 -6.02 27.13
C GLY A 109 21.09 -5.42 26.73
N VAL A 110 21.12 -4.39 25.85
CA VAL A 110 22.35 -3.78 25.35
C VAL A 110 22.34 -2.29 25.62
N SER A 111 23.12 -1.90 26.63
CA SER A 111 23.12 -0.50 27.10
C SER A 111 24.42 0.27 26.77
N LYS A 112 25.40 -0.34 26.14
CA LYS A 112 26.70 0.32 25.85
C LYS A 112 27.24 -0.14 24.48
N PRO A 113 27.79 0.75 23.67
CA PRO A 113 27.92 2.21 23.87
C PRO A 113 26.65 2.99 23.56
N VAL A 114 25.64 2.40 22.89
CA VAL A 114 24.40 3.06 22.47
C VAL A 114 23.22 2.50 23.26
N ALA A 115 22.48 3.37 23.95
CA ALA A 115 21.30 2.99 24.71
C ALA A 115 20.19 2.43 23.78
N SER A 116 19.45 1.41 24.25
CA SER A 116 18.42 0.69 23.48
C SER A 116 17.36 1.58 22.83
N TRP A 117 16.91 2.65 23.52
CA TRP A 117 15.92 3.58 22.99
C TRP A 117 16.39 4.35 21.74
N LYS A 118 17.73 4.55 21.59
CA LYS A 118 18.30 5.22 20.41
C LYS A 118 18.11 4.40 19.14
N TYR A 119 18.18 3.08 19.23
CA TYR A 119 17.86 2.19 18.10
C TYR A 119 16.40 2.35 17.65
N GLY A 120 15.47 2.48 18.62
CA GLY A 120 14.05 2.73 18.34
C GLY A 120 13.83 4.05 17.61
N ILE A 121 14.43 5.15 18.07
CA ILE A 121 14.29 6.46 17.42
C ILE A 121 14.89 6.45 16.00
N ILE A 122 16.08 5.87 15.82
CA ILE A 122 16.70 5.79 14.50
C ILE A 122 15.87 4.96 13.53
N ALA A 123 15.34 3.83 13.99
CA ALA A 123 14.41 3.04 13.19
C ALA A 123 13.17 3.85 12.81
N THR A 124 12.61 4.66 13.74
CA THR A 124 11.46 5.53 13.43
C THR A 124 11.78 6.57 12.38
N ILE A 125 12.97 7.17 12.43
CA ILE A 125 13.42 8.14 11.41
C ILE A 125 13.53 7.45 10.04
N ALA A 126 14.11 6.25 9.99
CA ALA A 126 14.19 5.47 8.76
C ALA A 126 12.79 5.11 8.24
N LEU A 127 11.88 4.66 9.10
CA LEU A 127 10.50 4.34 8.73
C LEU A 127 9.71 5.57 8.25
N ALA A 128 9.90 6.73 8.88
CA ALA A 128 9.29 7.97 8.40
C ALA A 128 9.77 8.31 6.98
N HIS A 129 11.08 8.18 6.71
CA HIS A 129 11.63 8.32 5.36
C HIS A 129 10.99 7.35 4.37
N ASP A 130 10.80 6.08 4.77
CA ASP A 130 10.26 5.01 3.92
C ASP A 130 8.77 5.19 3.60
N VAL A 131 8.04 5.97 4.38
CA VAL A 131 6.65 6.40 4.08
C VAL A 131 6.63 7.67 3.22
N ILE A 132 7.50 8.63 3.52
CA ILE A 132 7.53 9.93 2.83
C ILE A 132 7.91 9.77 1.36
N ILE A 133 8.88 8.90 1.02
CA ILE A 133 9.32 8.73 -0.36
C ILE A 133 8.23 8.17 -1.27
N PRO A 134 7.59 7.01 -0.98
CA PRO A 134 6.48 6.52 -1.79
C PRO A 134 5.32 7.51 -1.87
N THR A 135 4.98 8.16 -0.76
CA THR A 135 3.93 9.19 -0.74
C THR A 135 4.29 10.35 -1.68
N GLY A 136 5.54 10.83 -1.63
CA GLY A 136 6.02 11.89 -2.53
C GLY A 136 5.97 11.48 -4.01
N VAL A 137 6.35 10.23 -4.32
CA VAL A 137 6.24 9.69 -5.69
C VAL A 137 4.78 9.68 -6.15
N PHE A 138 3.85 9.22 -5.30
CA PHE A 138 2.42 9.19 -5.65
C PHE A 138 1.82 10.59 -5.80
N VAL A 139 2.26 11.57 -5.02
CA VAL A 139 1.88 12.99 -5.24
C VAL A 139 2.30 13.47 -6.63
N VAL A 140 3.50 13.12 -7.08
CA VAL A 140 3.98 13.47 -8.42
C VAL A 140 3.18 12.72 -9.50
N LEU A 141 2.95 11.41 -9.33
CA LEU A 141 2.14 10.61 -10.24
C LEU A 141 0.70 11.11 -10.34
N GLY A 142 0.10 11.51 -9.21
CA GLY A 142 -1.23 12.12 -9.18
C GLY A 142 -1.28 13.42 -9.97
N LYS A 143 -0.26 14.28 -9.84
CA LYS A 143 -0.19 15.55 -10.57
C LYS A 143 0.05 15.37 -12.08
N VAL A 144 0.86 14.41 -12.48
CA VAL A 144 1.29 14.24 -13.89
C VAL A 144 0.36 13.29 -14.65
N TYR A 145 -0.07 12.21 -14.02
CA TYR A 145 -0.82 11.12 -14.66
C TYR A 145 -2.24 10.95 -14.12
N GLY A 146 -2.68 11.77 -13.15
CA GLY A 146 -4.01 11.67 -12.57
C GLY A 146 -4.21 10.42 -11.69
N VAL A 147 -3.13 9.83 -11.17
CA VAL A 147 -3.22 8.66 -10.29
C VAL A 147 -3.89 9.04 -8.98
N GLU A 148 -4.99 8.38 -8.66
CA GLU A 148 -5.72 8.59 -7.42
C GLU A 148 -5.18 7.72 -6.29
N VAL A 149 -5.28 8.26 -5.06
CA VAL A 149 -4.85 7.59 -3.83
C VAL A 149 -6.09 7.07 -3.12
N ASP A 150 -6.14 5.77 -2.95
CA ASP A 150 -7.25 5.03 -2.34
C ASP A 150 -6.85 4.36 -1.00
N ILE A 151 -7.76 3.56 -0.44
CA ILE A 151 -7.53 2.81 0.79
C ILE A 151 -6.43 1.74 0.62
N LEU A 152 -6.24 1.21 -0.60
CA LEU A 152 -5.20 0.23 -0.89
C LEU A 152 -3.82 0.87 -0.78
N PHE A 153 -3.67 2.14 -1.21
CA PHE A 153 -2.42 2.87 -1.03
C PHE A 153 -2.06 3.01 0.46
N VAL A 154 -3.03 3.33 1.31
CA VAL A 154 -2.81 3.39 2.77
C VAL A 154 -2.37 2.03 3.31
N THR A 155 -3.01 0.96 2.86
CA THR A 155 -2.63 -0.42 3.22
C THR A 155 -1.21 -0.75 2.76
N ALA A 156 -0.81 -0.27 1.56
CA ALA A 156 0.56 -0.40 1.09
C ALA A 156 1.55 0.31 2.02
N LEU A 157 1.28 1.55 2.44
CA LEU A 157 2.15 2.28 3.36
C LEU A 157 2.33 1.56 4.70
N LEU A 158 1.27 1.04 5.30
CA LEU A 158 1.34 0.26 6.53
C LEU A 158 2.12 -1.05 6.35
N THR A 159 1.96 -1.70 5.19
CA THR A 159 2.72 -2.91 4.83
C THR A 159 4.21 -2.62 4.66
N ILE A 160 4.55 -1.51 4.01
CA ILE A 160 5.94 -1.02 3.83
C ILE A 160 6.60 -0.79 5.19
N LEU A 161 5.90 -0.19 6.15
CA LEU A 161 6.43 0.01 7.50
C LEU A 161 6.84 -1.33 8.15
N GLY A 162 5.96 -2.34 8.08
CA GLY A 162 6.25 -3.66 8.62
C GLY A 162 7.40 -4.37 7.89
N TYR A 163 7.49 -4.22 6.58
CA TYR A 163 8.54 -4.80 5.76
C TYR A 163 9.90 -4.15 6.03
N SER A 164 9.97 -2.82 6.00
CA SER A 164 11.20 -2.05 6.16
C SER A 164 11.80 -2.23 7.56
N VAL A 165 10.97 -2.23 8.61
CA VAL A 165 11.47 -2.42 9.98
C VAL A 165 12.18 -3.76 10.17
N ASN A 166 11.74 -4.82 9.47
CA ASN A 166 12.37 -6.13 9.56
C ASN A 166 13.85 -6.09 9.13
N ASP A 167 14.14 -5.39 8.03
CA ASP A 167 15.50 -5.26 7.50
C ASP A 167 16.38 -4.41 8.43
N THR A 168 15.85 -3.31 8.95
CA THR A 168 16.53 -2.46 9.94
C THR A 168 16.88 -3.23 11.22
N ILE A 169 15.94 -4.06 11.73
CA ILE A 169 16.16 -4.91 12.90
C ILE A 169 17.31 -5.91 12.67
N VAL A 170 17.38 -6.52 11.49
CA VAL A 170 18.45 -7.47 11.14
C VAL A 170 19.82 -6.82 11.21
N VAL A 171 19.98 -5.61 10.66
CA VAL A 171 21.23 -4.85 10.72
C VAL A 171 21.57 -4.46 12.16
N PHE A 172 20.61 -4.02 12.94
CA PHE A 172 20.81 -3.61 14.33
C PHE A 172 21.13 -4.79 15.24
N ASP A 173 20.47 -5.92 15.05
CA ASP A 173 20.77 -7.14 15.81
C ASP A 173 22.17 -7.64 15.51
N LYS A 174 22.59 -7.61 14.24
CA LYS A 174 23.96 -7.96 13.84
C LYS A 174 24.99 -6.98 14.40
N THR A 175 24.68 -5.70 14.42
CA THR A 175 25.52 -4.69 15.06
C THR A 175 25.70 -4.95 16.54
N ARG A 176 24.64 -5.36 17.22
CA ARG A 176 24.65 -5.73 18.63
C ARG A 176 25.48 -6.98 18.87
N GLU A 177 25.32 -8.01 18.04
CA GLU A 177 26.11 -9.24 18.11
C GLU A 177 27.59 -8.93 17.97
N ASN A 178 27.99 -8.21 16.94
CA ASN A 178 29.38 -7.84 16.68
C ASN A 178 29.93 -6.91 17.78
N LEU A 179 29.10 -6.03 18.33
CA LEU A 179 29.47 -5.17 19.44
C LEU A 179 29.83 -5.98 20.69
N SER A 180 29.09 -7.03 20.99
CA SER A 180 29.40 -7.91 22.14
C SER A 180 30.72 -8.66 22.00
N ARG A 181 31.13 -8.96 20.75
CA ARG A 181 32.36 -9.70 20.45
C ARG A 181 33.59 -8.81 20.29
N ASP A 182 33.43 -7.67 19.59
CA ASP A 182 34.55 -6.92 19.02
C ASP A 182 34.78 -5.53 19.67
N HIS A 183 33.89 -5.09 20.61
CA HIS A 183 33.93 -3.72 21.15
C HIS A 183 35.25 -3.35 21.86
N ARG A 184 36.04 -4.35 22.31
CA ARG A 184 37.35 -4.13 22.95
C ARG A 184 38.48 -3.94 21.94
N LYS A 185 38.25 -4.30 20.66
CA LYS A 185 39.29 -4.32 19.63
C LYS A 185 39.08 -3.26 18.56
N HIS A 186 37.85 -2.82 18.35
CA HIS A 186 37.51 -1.95 17.25
C HIS A 186 36.55 -0.84 17.69
N ASP A 187 36.59 0.27 16.98
CA ASP A 187 35.68 1.39 17.16
C ASP A 187 34.26 1.06 16.70
N PHE A 188 33.29 1.79 17.22
CA PHE A 188 31.87 1.54 16.96
C PHE A 188 31.51 1.66 15.46
N ASP A 189 32.07 2.62 14.74
CA ASP A 189 31.85 2.80 13.29
C ASP A 189 32.38 1.62 12.47
N TRP A 190 33.52 1.03 12.86
CA TRP A 190 34.03 -0.17 12.24
C TRP A 190 33.05 -1.37 12.46
N ILE A 191 32.54 -1.51 13.69
CA ILE A 191 31.60 -2.58 14.04
C ILE A 191 30.30 -2.46 13.24
N VAL A 192 29.74 -1.25 13.11
CA VAL A 192 28.54 -1.00 12.32
C VAL A 192 28.79 -1.32 10.84
N ASN A 193 29.92 -0.85 10.27
CA ASN A 193 30.27 -1.14 8.88
C ASN A 193 30.43 -2.63 8.62
N LYS A 194 31.09 -3.35 9.52
CA LYS A 194 31.20 -4.81 9.47
C LYS A 194 29.82 -5.47 9.47
N SER A 195 28.93 -5.04 10.36
CA SER A 195 27.58 -5.59 10.50
C SER A 195 26.72 -5.37 9.25
N VAL A 196 26.80 -4.17 8.65
CA VAL A 196 26.15 -3.86 7.38
C VAL A 196 26.66 -4.80 6.28
N ASN A 197 27.97 -4.96 6.14
CA ASN A 197 28.55 -5.84 5.11
C ASN A 197 28.13 -7.32 5.30
N GLU A 198 28.04 -7.81 6.54
CA GLU A 198 27.61 -9.16 6.85
C GLU A 198 26.12 -9.40 6.58
N THR A 199 25.28 -8.38 6.70
CA THR A 199 23.83 -8.47 6.48
C THR A 199 23.37 -8.07 5.07
N MET A 200 24.17 -7.26 4.37
CA MET A 200 23.83 -6.68 3.07
C MET A 200 23.36 -7.72 2.05
N ARG A 201 24.08 -8.83 1.93
CA ARG A 201 23.72 -9.90 0.99
C ARG A 201 22.32 -10.46 1.27
N ARG A 202 22.00 -10.67 2.55
CA ARG A 202 20.68 -11.18 2.96
C ARG A 202 19.60 -10.13 2.63
N SER A 203 19.79 -8.88 3.01
CA SER A 203 18.86 -7.80 2.74
C SER A 203 18.59 -7.63 1.24
N LEU A 204 19.63 -7.63 0.42
CA LEU A 204 19.48 -7.51 -1.04
C LEU A 204 18.72 -8.70 -1.65
N PHE A 205 19.02 -9.94 -1.22
CA PHE A 205 18.33 -11.11 -1.79
C PHE A 205 16.86 -11.18 -1.35
N THR A 206 16.55 -10.89 -0.09
CA THR A 206 15.15 -10.87 0.37
C THR A 206 14.35 -9.79 -0.34
N SER A 207 14.91 -8.61 -0.51
CA SER A 207 14.24 -7.51 -1.22
C SER A 207 14.11 -7.78 -2.72
N LEU A 208 15.13 -8.35 -3.35
CA LEU A 208 15.07 -8.73 -4.76
C LEU A 208 14.00 -9.80 -5.02
N THR A 209 13.91 -10.83 -4.18
CA THR A 209 12.89 -11.87 -4.34
C THR A 209 11.49 -11.30 -4.16
N THR A 210 11.26 -10.46 -3.15
CA THR A 210 9.99 -9.77 -2.95
C THR A 210 9.65 -8.85 -4.11
N PHE A 211 10.62 -8.07 -4.58
CA PHE A 211 10.45 -7.18 -5.72
C PHE A 211 10.07 -7.94 -7.00
N LEU A 212 10.70 -9.09 -7.28
CA LEU A 212 10.38 -9.91 -8.44
C LEU A 212 8.95 -10.47 -8.39
N VAL A 213 8.50 -10.90 -7.20
CA VAL A 213 7.10 -11.34 -7.01
C VAL A 213 6.14 -10.17 -7.26
N LEU A 214 6.40 -9.00 -6.66
CA LEU A 214 5.58 -7.81 -6.88
C LEU A 214 5.59 -7.38 -8.35
N LEU A 215 6.73 -7.45 -9.03
CA LEU A 215 6.85 -7.15 -10.44
C LEU A 215 6.01 -8.10 -11.31
N ALA A 216 6.01 -9.39 -10.99
CA ALA A 216 5.15 -10.35 -11.69
C ALA A 216 3.67 -10.01 -11.50
N VAL A 217 3.25 -9.67 -10.26
CA VAL A 217 1.86 -9.25 -9.99
C VAL A 217 1.55 -7.92 -10.68
N TYR A 218 2.49 -6.99 -10.76
CA TYR A 218 2.32 -5.72 -11.47
C TYR A 218 2.07 -5.90 -12.97
N ILE A 219 2.79 -6.86 -13.59
CA ILE A 219 2.69 -7.12 -15.03
C ILE A 219 1.45 -7.94 -15.38
N PHE A 220 1.15 -8.99 -14.59
CA PHE A 220 0.09 -9.96 -14.88
C PHE A 220 -1.18 -9.75 -14.06
N GLY A 221 -1.16 -8.88 -13.06
CA GLY A 221 -2.31 -8.56 -12.22
C GLY A 221 -3.31 -7.63 -12.89
N GLY A 222 -4.50 -7.52 -12.28
CA GLY A 222 -5.55 -6.62 -12.75
C GLY A 222 -5.24 -5.14 -12.47
N ASP A 223 -5.83 -4.24 -13.26
CA ASP A 223 -5.61 -2.80 -13.17
C ASP A 223 -5.97 -2.23 -11.79
N SER A 224 -6.97 -2.79 -11.12
CA SER A 224 -7.44 -2.36 -9.80
C SER A 224 -6.38 -2.38 -8.70
N ILE A 225 -5.35 -3.24 -8.82
CA ILE A 225 -4.31 -3.36 -7.79
C ILE A 225 -2.95 -2.81 -8.23
N LYS A 226 -2.84 -2.29 -9.47
CA LYS A 226 -1.56 -1.81 -10.01
C LYS A 226 -0.92 -0.72 -9.16
N ASN A 227 -1.69 0.28 -8.73
CA ASN A 227 -1.18 1.37 -7.90
C ASN A 227 -0.73 0.87 -6.52
N PHE A 228 -1.47 -0.06 -5.92
CA PHE A 228 -1.10 -0.72 -4.69
C PHE A 228 0.24 -1.46 -4.81
N ILE A 229 0.39 -2.28 -5.85
CA ILE A 229 1.62 -3.03 -6.11
C ILE A 229 2.80 -2.09 -6.40
N LEU A 230 2.56 -1.02 -7.18
CA LEU A 230 3.58 -0.02 -7.46
C LEU A 230 4.07 0.66 -6.17
N ALA A 231 3.17 1.01 -5.26
CA ALA A 231 3.52 1.56 -3.95
C ALA A 231 4.40 0.60 -3.15
N LEU A 232 4.03 -0.70 -3.10
CA LEU A 232 4.83 -1.73 -2.43
C LEU A 232 6.21 -1.90 -3.06
N MET A 233 6.31 -1.92 -4.39
CA MET A 233 7.60 -2.03 -5.08
C MET A 233 8.54 -0.87 -4.73
N ILE A 234 8.03 0.36 -4.76
CA ILE A 234 8.79 1.55 -4.36
C ILE A 234 9.22 1.41 -2.89
N GLY A 235 8.30 1.02 -2.01
CA GLY A 235 8.57 0.85 -0.59
C GLY A 235 9.62 -0.21 -0.28
N VAL A 236 9.61 -1.34 -0.97
CA VAL A 236 10.64 -2.40 -0.81
C VAL A 236 12.03 -1.88 -1.20
N VAL A 237 12.16 -1.15 -2.30
CA VAL A 237 13.43 -0.57 -2.73
C VAL A 237 13.92 0.48 -1.74
N VAL A 238 13.04 1.40 -1.34
CA VAL A 238 13.35 2.48 -0.41
C VAL A 238 13.70 1.94 0.97
N GLY A 239 12.96 0.97 1.50
CA GLY A 239 13.21 0.34 2.80
C GLY A 239 14.54 -0.42 2.86
N THR A 240 14.91 -1.11 1.77
CA THR A 240 16.22 -1.76 1.68
C THR A 240 17.34 -0.72 1.65
N TYR A 241 17.15 0.36 0.91
CA TYR A 241 18.12 1.46 0.87
C TYR A 241 18.26 2.10 2.25
N SER A 242 17.16 2.42 2.93
CA SER A 242 17.15 3.15 4.19
C SER A 242 17.79 2.35 5.34
N SER A 243 17.58 1.04 5.40
CA SER A 243 18.18 0.19 6.44
C SER A 243 19.71 0.21 6.39
N ILE A 244 20.28 0.21 5.19
CA ILE A 244 21.73 0.17 4.95
C ILE A 244 22.34 1.58 5.00
N PHE A 245 21.77 2.53 4.25
CA PHE A 245 22.42 3.82 3.99
C PHE A 245 21.86 4.97 4.83
N LEU A 246 20.77 4.79 5.56
CA LEU A 246 20.22 5.80 6.45
C LEU A 246 20.30 5.36 7.93
N ALA A 247 19.71 4.23 8.30
CA ALA A 247 19.64 3.81 9.69
C ALA A 247 21.02 3.52 10.29
N SER A 248 21.88 2.83 9.55
CA SER A 248 23.22 2.46 10.01
C SER A 248 24.16 3.66 10.20
N PRO A 249 24.29 4.59 9.25
CA PRO A 249 25.08 5.83 9.46
C PRO A 249 24.50 6.72 10.55
N LEU A 250 23.18 6.83 10.69
CA LEU A 250 22.55 7.60 11.78
C LEU A 250 22.93 7.03 13.15
N LEU A 251 23.06 5.71 13.27
CA LEU A 251 23.49 5.07 14.52
C LEU A 251 24.90 5.49 14.91
N VAL A 252 25.82 5.51 13.95
CA VAL A 252 27.21 5.97 14.14
C VAL A 252 27.26 7.45 14.48
N PHE A 253 26.52 8.26 13.73
CA PHE A 253 26.45 9.71 13.96
C PHE A 253 25.96 10.03 15.37
N TRP A 254 24.89 9.38 15.82
CA TRP A 254 24.33 9.60 17.16
C TRP A 254 25.30 9.19 18.27
N GLU A 255 26.01 8.09 18.09
CA GLU A 255 27.01 7.64 19.06
C GLU A 255 28.15 8.67 19.20
N LYS A 256 28.70 9.14 18.07
CA LYS A 256 29.73 10.18 18.05
C LYS A 256 29.29 11.51 18.68
N PHE A 257 28.02 11.89 18.42
CA PHE A 257 27.47 13.13 19.01
C PHE A 257 27.23 13.00 20.51
N SER A 258 26.88 11.81 20.99
CA SER A 258 26.63 11.54 22.42
C SER A 258 27.90 11.45 23.27
N LYS A 259 29.08 11.33 22.63
CA LYS A 259 30.41 11.32 23.32
C LYS A 259 31.02 12.68 23.45
N ARG A 260 30.51 13.72 22.78
CA ARG A 260 30.89 15.13 22.95
C ARG A 260 30.12 15.75 24.08
#